data_ad07377087bef266ad820a945a45eb53
#
_entry.id   ad07377087bef266ad820a945a45eb53
#
_cell.length_a   1.000
_cell.length_b   1.000
_cell.length_c   1.000
_cell.angle_alpha   90.00
_cell.angle_beta   90.00
_cell.angle_gamma   90.00
#
_symmetry.space_group_name_H-M   'P 1'
#
loop_
_entity.id
_entity.type
_entity.pdbx_description
1 polymer ?
#
loop_
_entity_poly.entity_id
_entity_poly.type
_entity_poly.pdbx_seq_one_letter_code
_entity_poly.pdbx_strand_id
1 'polypeptide(L)'
;MICLVVFPVSTSAQENSDHVIRVGSFEETYNVVNEKGERSGYGYEYLQDIAGYAGWTYKYITSDWKNCFTQLENGEIDILGGISYTDERAENMLFSDMPMGEEKYYIYTDASNMDLTAGNLDSFEGKNIGVFKDNITEDVLNEWELKYGLHTQHVNVSNTAEVMDKLSKHEIDCFVSVEEPRWEESEISPITSIGETEIYFAINPERPDIKEALDSAMRRIKDDNPF
;
A
#
# COMPACT_ATOMS: atom_id res chain seq x y z
N MET A 1 -57.74 -24.07 -37.07
CA MET A 1 -56.42 -23.53 -37.39
C MET A 1 -56.02 -22.63 -36.24
N ILE A 2 -55.22 -23.18 -35.29
CA ILE A 2 -54.82 -22.47 -34.09
C ILE A 2 -53.44 -21.88 -34.40
N CYS A 3 -53.38 -20.55 -34.39
CA CYS A 3 -52.12 -19.83 -34.61
C CYS A 3 -51.38 -19.71 -33.25
N LEU A 4 -50.28 -20.47 -33.10
CA LEU A 4 -49.38 -20.33 -31.96
C LEU A 4 -48.51 -19.08 -32.16
N VAL A 5 -48.74 -18.05 -31.39
CA VAL A 5 -47.85 -16.88 -31.31
C VAL A 5 -46.70 -17.20 -30.34
N VAL A 6 -45.52 -17.47 -30.87
CA VAL A 6 -44.28 -17.61 -30.07
C VAL A 6 -43.71 -16.21 -29.83
N PHE A 7 -43.75 -15.73 -28.60
CA PHE A 7 -43.03 -14.53 -28.19
C PHE A 7 -41.56 -14.89 -27.99
N PRO A 8 -40.63 -14.17 -28.58
CA PRO A 8 -39.22 -14.35 -28.23
C PRO A 8 -38.97 -13.83 -26.80
N VAL A 9 -38.55 -14.72 -25.94
CA VAL A 9 -37.98 -14.33 -24.63
C VAL A 9 -36.61 -13.75 -24.91
N SER A 10 -36.54 -12.42 -24.95
CA SER A 10 -35.25 -11.72 -24.91
C SER A 10 -34.69 -11.85 -23.51
N THR A 11 -33.84 -12.83 -23.26
CA THR A 11 -32.90 -12.80 -22.11
C THR A 11 -31.89 -11.73 -22.41
N SER A 12 -32.14 -10.51 -21.92
CA SER A 12 -31.09 -9.54 -21.74
C SER A 12 -30.15 -10.12 -20.67
N ALA A 13 -28.95 -10.50 -21.11
CA ALA A 13 -27.84 -10.66 -20.18
C ALA A 13 -27.59 -9.26 -19.59
N GLN A 14 -28.17 -9.01 -18.43
CA GLN A 14 -27.78 -7.89 -17.56
C GLN A 14 -26.38 -8.27 -17.11
N GLU A 15 -25.35 -7.68 -17.71
CA GLU A 15 -24.00 -7.76 -17.16
C GLU A 15 -24.10 -7.31 -15.71
N ASN A 16 -23.76 -8.21 -14.81
CA ASN A 16 -23.82 -8.04 -13.36
C ASN A 16 -22.71 -7.05 -12.98
N SER A 17 -22.97 -5.75 -13.16
CA SER A 17 -22.03 -4.67 -12.81
C SER A 17 -21.69 -4.65 -11.31
N ASP A 18 -22.53 -5.28 -10.50
CA ASP A 18 -22.41 -5.30 -9.04
C ASP A 18 -21.26 -6.18 -8.53
N HIS A 19 -20.64 -6.99 -9.39
CA HIS A 19 -19.52 -7.87 -9.06
C HIS A 19 -18.16 -7.38 -9.56
N VAL A 20 -18.12 -6.26 -10.28
CA VAL A 20 -16.85 -5.67 -10.73
C VAL A 20 -16.38 -4.62 -9.75
N ILE A 21 -15.28 -4.90 -9.04
CA ILE A 21 -14.68 -4.01 -8.06
C ILE A 21 -13.50 -3.28 -8.70
N ARG A 22 -13.47 -1.96 -8.54
CA ARG A 22 -12.38 -1.11 -9.04
C ARG A 22 -11.30 -1.04 -7.98
N VAL A 23 -10.12 -1.54 -8.30
CA VAL A 23 -8.97 -1.59 -7.40
C VAL A 23 -7.94 -0.56 -7.83
N GLY A 24 -7.57 0.34 -6.92
CA GLY A 24 -6.45 1.25 -7.12
C GLY A 24 -5.13 0.48 -7.14
N SER A 25 -4.22 0.90 -8.00
CA SER A 25 -2.89 0.30 -8.14
C SER A 25 -1.87 1.41 -8.36
N PHE A 26 -0.88 1.47 -7.50
CA PHE A 26 0.29 2.35 -7.62
C PHE A 26 1.57 1.49 -7.63
N GLU A 27 2.72 2.12 -7.81
CA GLU A 27 4.00 1.41 -7.76
C GLU A 27 4.30 0.98 -6.33
N GLU A 28 4.18 -0.31 -6.06
CA GLU A 28 4.37 -0.92 -4.75
C GLU A 28 4.89 -2.36 -4.88
N THR A 29 5.39 -2.92 -3.78
CA THR A 29 5.93 -4.29 -3.72
C THR A 29 4.84 -5.35 -3.70
N TYR A 30 3.66 -5.00 -3.20
CA TYR A 30 2.55 -5.96 -2.97
C TYR A 30 1.71 -6.24 -4.21
N ASN A 31 1.78 -5.38 -5.23
CA ASN A 31 1.01 -5.50 -6.47
C ASN A 31 1.86 -5.05 -7.66
N VAL A 32 2.76 -5.92 -8.07
CA VAL A 32 3.74 -5.66 -9.13
C VAL A 32 3.14 -5.94 -10.50
N VAL A 33 3.41 -5.07 -11.46
CA VAL A 33 3.04 -5.26 -12.87
C VAL A 33 4.32 -5.37 -13.71
N ASN A 34 4.51 -6.51 -14.39
CA ASN A 34 5.66 -6.70 -15.26
C ASN A 34 5.49 -6.00 -16.62
N GLU A 35 6.53 -6.01 -17.44
CA GLU A 35 6.52 -5.39 -18.78
C GLU A 35 5.44 -5.94 -19.74
N LYS A 36 4.91 -7.13 -19.46
CA LYS A 36 3.82 -7.77 -20.22
C LYS A 36 2.44 -7.40 -19.71
N GLY A 37 2.35 -6.62 -18.61
CA GLY A 37 1.10 -6.27 -17.96
C GLY A 37 0.54 -7.36 -17.03
N GLU A 38 1.33 -8.41 -16.74
CA GLU A 38 0.93 -9.47 -15.81
C GLU A 38 1.17 -8.99 -14.37
N ARG A 39 0.19 -9.25 -13.49
CA ARG A 39 0.23 -8.87 -12.09
C ARG A 39 0.69 -10.02 -11.22
N SER A 40 1.42 -9.68 -10.16
CA SER A 40 1.92 -10.61 -9.15
C SER A 40 2.13 -9.87 -7.82
N GLY A 41 2.50 -10.62 -6.79
CA GLY A 41 2.78 -10.10 -5.46
C GLY A 41 1.67 -10.41 -4.47
N TYR A 42 2.02 -10.36 -3.19
CA TYR A 42 1.16 -10.76 -2.08
C TYR A 42 -0.22 -10.09 -2.10
N GLY A 43 -0.27 -8.77 -2.30
CA GLY A 43 -1.53 -8.02 -2.31
C GLY A 43 -2.43 -8.41 -3.49
N TYR A 44 -1.82 -8.68 -4.67
CA TYR A 44 -2.55 -9.19 -5.82
C TYR A 44 -3.12 -10.60 -5.56
N GLU A 45 -2.31 -11.52 -5.05
CA GLU A 45 -2.72 -12.89 -4.76
C GLU A 45 -3.80 -12.93 -3.69
N TYR A 46 -3.67 -12.13 -2.63
CA TYR A 46 -4.67 -12.02 -1.58
C TYR A 46 -6.01 -11.47 -2.11
N LEU A 47 -5.99 -10.48 -3.01
CA LEU A 47 -7.20 -10.01 -3.69
C LEU A 47 -7.83 -11.12 -4.55
N GLN A 48 -7.05 -11.96 -5.24
CA GLN A 48 -7.60 -13.10 -5.99
C GLN A 48 -8.30 -14.11 -5.07
N ASP A 49 -7.74 -14.40 -3.91
CA ASP A 49 -8.37 -15.25 -2.91
C ASP A 49 -9.68 -14.63 -2.41
N ILE A 50 -9.68 -13.34 -2.08
CA ILE A 50 -10.89 -12.59 -1.68
C ILE A 50 -11.95 -12.68 -2.78
N ALA A 51 -11.57 -12.51 -4.05
CA ALA A 51 -12.48 -12.61 -5.19
C ALA A 51 -13.16 -13.98 -5.26
N GLY A 52 -12.42 -15.06 -4.97
CA GLY A 52 -12.95 -16.42 -4.93
C GLY A 52 -14.06 -16.61 -3.89
N TYR A 53 -13.94 -15.96 -2.73
CA TYR A 53 -14.94 -16.01 -1.65
C TYR A 53 -16.10 -15.04 -1.84
N ALA A 54 -15.83 -13.85 -2.36
CA ALA A 54 -16.82 -12.78 -2.55
C ALA A 54 -17.55 -12.85 -3.90
N GLY A 55 -17.07 -13.64 -4.85
CA GLY A 55 -17.62 -13.74 -6.20
C GLY A 55 -17.32 -12.50 -7.04
N TRP A 56 -16.20 -11.83 -6.78
CA TRP A 56 -15.82 -10.59 -7.46
C TRP A 56 -14.93 -10.82 -8.69
N THR A 57 -14.91 -9.81 -9.54
CA THR A 57 -13.88 -9.59 -10.55
C THR A 57 -13.29 -8.21 -10.38
N TYR A 58 -12.00 -8.03 -10.72
CA TYR A 58 -11.33 -6.76 -10.51
C TYR A 58 -11.05 -6.02 -11.80
N LYS A 59 -11.25 -4.70 -11.74
CA LYS A 59 -10.75 -3.74 -12.70
C LYS A 59 -9.70 -2.87 -12.01
N TYR A 60 -8.42 -3.06 -12.37
CA TYR A 60 -7.33 -2.26 -11.83
C TYR A 60 -7.25 -0.90 -12.50
N ILE A 61 -7.10 0.15 -11.68
CA ILE A 61 -6.94 1.55 -12.11
C ILE A 61 -5.58 2.02 -11.57
N THR A 62 -4.61 2.18 -12.48
CA THR A 62 -3.25 2.56 -12.11
C THR A 62 -3.13 4.08 -12.01
N SER A 63 -2.54 4.55 -10.92
CA SER A 63 -2.27 5.96 -10.64
C SER A 63 -1.03 6.09 -9.76
N ASP A 64 -0.65 7.30 -9.37
CA ASP A 64 0.32 7.51 -8.30
C ASP A 64 -0.36 7.39 -6.92
N TRP A 65 0.48 7.27 -5.88
CA TRP A 65 0.05 7.13 -4.49
C TRP A 65 -1.02 8.16 -4.09
N LYS A 66 -0.74 9.43 -4.27
CA LYS A 66 -1.62 10.52 -3.86
C LYS A 66 -2.96 10.52 -4.61
N ASN A 67 -2.92 10.30 -5.92
CA ASN A 67 -4.13 10.25 -6.72
C ASN A 67 -5.00 9.04 -6.39
N CYS A 68 -4.43 7.90 -5.99
CA CYS A 68 -5.19 6.74 -5.53
C CYS A 68 -6.09 7.08 -4.32
N PHE A 69 -5.60 7.86 -3.35
CA PHE A 69 -6.43 8.32 -2.22
C PHE A 69 -7.59 9.19 -2.69
N THR A 70 -7.29 10.20 -3.51
CA THR A 70 -8.32 11.08 -4.07
C THR A 70 -9.37 10.30 -4.86
N GLN A 71 -8.97 9.31 -5.64
CA GLN A 71 -9.88 8.45 -6.41
C GLN A 71 -10.72 7.55 -5.51
N LEU A 72 -10.17 7.08 -4.38
CA LEU A 72 -10.92 6.30 -3.39
C LEU A 72 -11.99 7.16 -2.72
N GLU A 73 -11.64 8.35 -2.26
CA GLU A 73 -12.56 9.30 -1.62
C GLU A 73 -13.68 9.73 -2.58
N ASN A 74 -13.36 9.97 -3.85
CA ASN A 74 -14.33 10.40 -4.87
C ASN A 74 -15.14 9.23 -5.48
N GLY A 75 -14.86 7.99 -5.09
CA GLY A 75 -15.57 6.82 -5.62
C GLY A 75 -15.20 6.43 -7.05
N GLU A 76 -14.03 6.83 -7.53
CA GLU A 76 -13.49 6.38 -8.81
C GLU A 76 -12.87 4.99 -8.71
N ILE A 77 -12.35 4.62 -7.52
CA ILE A 77 -11.95 3.27 -7.12
C ILE A 77 -12.73 2.85 -5.88
N ASP A 78 -12.84 1.55 -5.66
CA ASP A 78 -13.62 0.97 -4.56
C ASP A 78 -12.72 0.47 -3.42
N ILE A 79 -11.54 -0.06 -3.77
CA ILE A 79 -10.57 -0.65 -2.82
C ILE A 79 -9.15 -0.17 -3.17
N LEU A 80 -8.37 0.08 -2.13
CA LEU A 80 -6.93 0.33 -2.19
C LEU A 80 -6.24 -0.53 -1.13
N GLY A 81 -5.28 -1.37 -1.50
CA GLY A 81 -4.52 -2.22 -0.57
C GLY A 81 -3.23 -1.56 -0.11
N GLY A 82 -2.59 -2.13 0.93
CA GLY A 82 -1.29 -1.68 1.44
C GLY A 82 -1.34 -0.35 2.20
N ILE A 83 -2.44 -0.04 2.87
CA ILE A 83 -2.64 1.26 3.52
C ILE A 83 -2.52 1.11 5.04
N SER A 84 -1.53 1.80 5.63
CA SER A 84 -1.43 1.93 7.07
C SER A 84 -2.62 2.73 7.61
N TYR A 85 -3.20 2.24 8.71
CA TYR A 85 -4.29 2.94 9.39
C TYR A 85 -3.74 4.21 10.06
N THR A 86 -4.47 5.32 9.91
CA THR A 86 -4.34 6.52 10.74
C THR A 86 -5.74 7.08 11.03
N ASP A 87 -5.90 7.76 12.17
CA ASP A 87 -7.18 8.41 12.51
C ASP A 87 -7.59 9.43 11.45
N GLU A 88 -6.65 10.18 10.89
CA GLU A 88 -6.90 11.15 9.81
C GLU A 88 -7.46 10.46 8.55
N ARG A 89 -6.88 9.34 8.15
CA ARG A 89 -7.36 8.57 6.99
C ARG A 89 -8.74 7.98 7.23
N ALA A 90 -8.99 7.52 8.46
CA ALA A 90 -10.28 6.93 8.84
C ALA A 90 -11.44 7.93 8.85
N GLU A 91 -11.18 9.24 8.82
CA GLU A 91 -12.22 10.27 8.62
C GLU A 91 -12.80 10.26 7.19
N ASN A 92 -12.01 9.79 6.19
CA ASN A 92 -12.36 9.90 4.77
C ASN A 92 -12.51 8.56 4.05
N MET A 93 -12.18 7.43 4.70
CA MET A 93 -12.29 6.09 4.11
C MET A 93 -12.63 5.04 5.16
N LEU A 94 -13.14 3.90 4.72
CA LEU A 94 -13.32 2.72 5.57
C LEU A 94 -12.07 1.85 5.51
N PHE A 95 -11.82 1.08 6.56
CA PHE A 95 -10.74 0.10 6.62
C PHE A 95 -11.27 -1.30 6.85
N SER A 96 -10.57 -2.32 6.34
CA SER A 96 -10.85 -3.72 6.70
C SER A 96 -10.70 -3.93 8.22
N ASP A 97 -11.49 -4.86 8.78
CA ASP A 97 -11.43 -5.16 10.23
C ASP A 97 -10.11 -5.85 10.62
N MET A 98 -9.48 -6.54 9.68
CA MET A 98 -8.21 -7.23 9.88
C MET A 98 -7.14 -6.62 8.97
N PRO A 99 -5.88 -6.58 9.42
CA PRO A 99 -4.79 -6.20 8.54
C PRO A 99 -4.64 -7.21 7.40
N MET A 100 -4.21 -6.72 6.25
CA MET A 100 -3.80 -7.58 5.14
C MET A 100 -2.36 -8.08 5.29
N GLY A 101 -1.55 -7.39 6.11
CA GLY A 101 -0.15 -7.72 6.35
C GLY A 101 0.51 -6.68 7.25
N GLU A 102 1.83 -6.74 7.28
CA GLU A 102 2.69 -5.81 8.03
C GLU A 102 3.77 -5.24 7.10
N GLU A 103 4.12 -3.99 7.29
CA GLU A 103 5.27 -3.33 6.67
C GLU A 103 6.33 -3.05 7.71
N LYS A 104 7.59 -3.34 7.35
CA LYS A 104 8.76 -2.98 8.16
C LYS A 104 9.46 -1.78 7.56
N TYR A 105 9.80 -0.83 8.42
CA TYR A 105 10.49 0.39 8.04
C TYR A 105 11.94 0.34 8.46
N TYR A 106 12.79 0.80 7.56
CA TYR A 106 14.24 0.86 7.76
C TYR A 106 14.76 2.25 7.43
N ILE A 107 15.86 2.61 8.05
CA ILE A 107 16.71 3.69 7.57
C ILE A 107 17.65 3.11 6.53
N TYR A 108 17.66 3.72 5.35
CA TYR A 108 18.50 3.38 4.20
C TYR A 108 19.50 4.50 3.92
N THR A 109 20.68 4.12 3.45
CA THR A 109 21.70 5.08 2.97
C THR A 109 22.46 4.51 1.76
N ASP A 110 23.28 5.33 1.13
CA ASP A 110 24.28 4.87 0.16
C ASP A 110 25.25 3.88 0.84
N ALA A 111 25.49 2.74 0.20
CA ALA A 111 26.33 1.68 0.76
C ALA A 111 27.77 2.11 1.04
N SER A 112 28.24 3.22 0.45
CA SER A 112 29.55 3.82 0.72
C SER A 112 29.57 4.70 1.98
N ASN A 113 28.41 5.05 2.55
CA ASN A 113 28.32 5.85 3.78
C ASN A 113 28.63 4.98 5.00
N MET A 114 29.86 5.09 5.49
CA MET A 114 30.36 4.37 6.66
C MET A 114 30.14 5.11 7.98
N ASP A 115 29.60 6.34 7.94
CA ASP A 115 29.42 7.18 9.13
C ASP A 115 28.19 6.76 9.94
N LEU A 116 27.20 6.12 9.28
CA LEU A 116 25.99 5.64 9.91
C LEU A 116 26.05 4.12 10.14
N THR A 117 25.80 3.68 11.37
CA THR A 117 25.84 2.26 11.71
C THR A 117 24.74 1.87 12.70
N ALA A 118 24.11 0.70 12.49
CA ALA A 118 23.09 0.16 13.40
C ALA A 118 23.58 -0.04 14.84
N GLY A 119 24.86 -0.30 15.03
CA GLY A 119 25.48 -0.50 16.34
C GLY A 119 25.79 0.78 17.11
N ASN A 120 25.63 1.95 16.50
CA ASN A 120 25.90 3.25 17.11
C ASN A 120 24.78 4.24 16.78
N LEU A 121 23.73 4.24 17.62
CA LEU A 121 22.58 5.12 17.43
C LEU A 121 22.96 6.60 17.50
N ASP A 122 23.98 6.98 18.28
CA ASP A 122 24.47 8.36 18.35
C ASP A 122 24.96 8.87 16.99
N SER A 123 25.28 7.97 16.04
CA SER A 123 25.67 8.36 14.68
C SER A 123 24.56 9.06 13.90
N PHE A 124 23.32 8.91 14.33
CA PHE A 124 22.15 9.53 13.70
C PHE A 124 21.84 10.93 14.28
N GLU A 125 22.42 11.30 15.41
CA GLU A 125 22.16 12.59 16.04
C GLU A 125 22.48 13.76 15.11
N GLY A 126 21.48 14.63 14.90
CA GLY A 126 21.59 15.80 14.03
C GLY A 126 21.65 15.52 12.53
N LYS A 127 21.50 14.27 12.08
CA LYS A 127 21.52 13.88 10.67
C LYS A 127 20.28 14.33 9.92
N ASN A 128 20.43 14.61 8.61
CA ASN A 128 19.35 14.92 7.71
C ASN A 128 18.74 13.61 7.21
N ILE A 129 17.51 13.30 7.60
CA ILE A 129 16.81 12.06 7.22
C ILE A 129 15.66 12.39 6.28
N GLY A 130 15.66 11.79 5.09
CA GLY A 130 14.58 11.90 4.12
C GLY A 130 13.34 11.14 4.61
N VAL A 131 12.19 11.81 4.62
CA VAL A 131 10.87 11.22 4.91
C VAL A 131 9.92 11.53 3.75
N PHE A 132 9.13 10.54 3.33
CA PHE A 132 8.21 10.73 2.22
C PHE A 132 7.01 11.57 2.66
N LYS A 133 6.78 12.65 1.91
CA LYS A 133 5.63 13.51 2.14
C LYS A 133 4.31 12.77 1.96
N ASP A 134 3.32 13.08 2.79
CA ASP A 134 1.99 12.48 2.79
C ASP A 134 2.03 10.94 3.03
N ASN A 135 3.08 10.47 3.73
CA ASN A 135 3.31 9.08 4.10
C ASN A 135 3.62 8.99 5.60
N ILE A 136 3.46 7.79 6.18
CA ILE A 136 3.67 7.56 7.62
C ILE A 136 5.16 7.47 8.03
N THR A 137 6.10 7.58 7.09
CA THR A 137 7.53 7.47 7.35
C THR A 137 8.05 8.49 8.38
N GLU A 138 7.44 9.69 8.41
CA GLU A 138 7.77 10.70 9.43
C GLU A 138 7.27 10.29 10.82
N ASP A 139 6.06 9.71 10.91
CA ASP A 139 5.52 9.24 12.19
C ASP A 139 6.36 8.10 12.76
N VAL A 140 6.73 7.13 11.90
CA VAL A 140 7.60 6.00 12.30
C VAL A 140 8.97 6.49 12.76
N LEU A 141 9.54 7.49 12.08
CA LEU A 141 10.81 8.10 12.50
C LEU A 141 10.68 8.82 13.84
N ASN A 142 9.61 9.61 14.04
CA ASN A 142 9.33 10.30 15.29
C ASN A 142 9.22 9.31 16.48
N GLU A 143 8.53 8.20 16.31
CA GLU A 143 8.40 7.16 17.33
C GLU A 143 9.76 6.53 17.67
N TRP A 144 10.57 6.27 16.66
CA TRP A 144 11.92 5.73 16.83
C TRP A 144 12.84 6.72 17.56
N GLU A 145 12.82 8.00 17.19
CA GLU A 145 13.56 9.07 17.85
C GLU A 145 13.16 9.19 19.33
N LEU A 146 11.85 9.22 19.59
CA LEU A 146 11.34 9.29 20.97
C LEU A 146 11.80 8.10 21.82
N LYS A 147 11.78 6.90 21.24
CA LYS A 147 12.20 5.67 21.93
C LYS A 147 13.67 5.69 22.35
N TYR A 148 14.52 6.27 21.53
CA TYR A 148 15.99 6.26 21.77
C TYR A 148 16.56 7.61 22.20
N GLY A 149 15.74 8.65 22.30
CA GLY A 149 16.16 10.00 22.72
C GLY A 149 17.04 10.69 21.68
N LEU A 150 16.79 10.45 20.40
CA LEU A 150 17.52 11.02 19.28
C LEU A 150 16.80 12.26 18.73
N HIS A 151 17.58 13.15 18.09
CA HIS A 151 17.06 14.34 17.42
C HIS A 151 17.70 14.45 16.05
N THR A 152 16.93 14.17 15.00
CA THR A 152 17.38 14.29 13.62
C THR A 152 16.72 15.48 12.92
N GLN A 153 17.10 15.76 11.67
CA GLN A 153 16.49 16.78 10.84
C GLN A 153 15.67 16.09 9.75
N HIS A 154 14.35 16.26 9.78
CA HIS A 154 13.47 15.66 8.78
C HIS A 154 13.45 16.49 7.49
N VAL A 155 13.74 15.84 6.38
CA VAL A 155 13.75 16.44 5.05
C VAL A 155 12.68 15.79 4.20
N ASN A 156 11.63 16.54 3.86
CA ASN A 156 10.56 16.03 3.01
C ASN A 156 11.08 15.69 1.61
N VAL A 157 10.71 14.52 1.12
CA VAL A 157 10.95 14.05 -0.24
C VAL A 157 9.63 13.57 -0.87
N SER A 158 9.48 13.75 -2.16
CA SER A 158 8.22 13.46 -2.87
C SER A 158 8.21 12.10 -3.58
N ASN A 159 9.39 11.58 -3.92
CA ASN A 159 9.55 10.32 -4.66
C ASN A 159 11.00 9.81 -4.59
N THR A 160 11.19 8.58 -5.05
CA THR A 160 12.50 7.92 -5.09
C THR A 160 13.58 8.70 -5.86
N ALA A 161 13.22 9.34 -6.96
CA ALA A 161 14.18 10.11 -7.75
C ALA A 161 14.73 11.32 -6.97
N GLU A 162 13.87 11.98 -6.18
CA GLU A 162 14.30 13.08 -5.29
C GLU A 162 15.18 12.57 -4.15
N VAL A 163 14.87 11.39 -3.57
CA VAL A 163 15.74 10.74 -2.57
C VAL A 163 17.14 10.53 -3.13
N MET A 164 17.26 9.91 -4.30
CA MET A 164 18.55 9.62 -4.93
C MET A 164 19.34 10.90 -5.28
N ASP A 165 18.64 11.92 -5.77
CA ASP A 165 19.25 13.23 -6.06
C ASP A 165 19.81 13.88 -4.78
N LYS A 166 19.02 13.91 -3.70
CA LYS A 166 19.42 14.51 -2.42
C LYS A 166 20.54 13.73 -1.72
N LEU A 167 20.52 12.38 -1.77
CA LEU A 167 21.63 11.56 -1.27
C LEU A 167 22.93 11.87 -2.03
N SER A 168 22.89 11.91 -3.36
CA SER A 168 24.06 12.18 -4.19
C SER A 168 24.67 13.56 -3.95
N LYS A 169 23.85 14.54 -3.54
CA LYS A 169 24.25 15.91 -3.19
C LYS A 169 24.61 16.09 -1.73
N HIS A 170 24.49 15.05 -0.92
CA HIS A 170 24.64 15.10 0.54
C HIS A 170 23.69 16.11 1.22
N GLU A 171 22.50 16.33 0.63
CA GLU A 171 21.43 17.13 1.23
C GLU A 171 20.64 16.32 2.27
N ILE A 172 20.65 15.00 2.12
CA ILE A 172 20.22 14.03 3.16
C ILE A 172 21.37 13.03 3.39
N ASP A 173 21.49 12.54 4.62
CA ASP A 173 22.45 11.51 5.00
C ASP A 173 21.89 10.09 4.79
N CYS A 174 20.59 9.96 4.97
CA CYS A 174 19.85 8.71 4.86
C CYS A 174 18.35 9.02 4.67
N PHE A 175 17.53 7.99 4.51
CA PHE A 175 16.07 8.14 4.35
C PHE A 175 15.32 6.94 4.94
N VAL A 176 14.05 7.15 5.26
CA VAL A 176 13.14 6.10 5.74
C VAL A 176 12.37 5.50 4.57
N SER A 177 12.36 4.18 4.46
CA SER A 177 11.51 3.46 3.51
C SER A 177 11.13 2.08 4.04
N VAL A 178 10.17 1.45 3.39
CA VAL A 178 9.82 0.05 3.60
C VAL A 178 10.85 -0.87 2.95
N GLU A 179 10.82 -2.14 3.34
CA GLU A 179 11.61 -3.19 2.69
C GLU A 179 11.12 -3.43 1.26
N GLU A 180 11.93 -3.08 0.27
CA GLU A 180 11.59 -3.20 -1.13
C GLU A 180 12.75 -3.77 -1.96
N PRO A 181 12.47 -4.71 -2.90
CA PRO A 181 13.51 -5.30 -3.77
C PRO A 181 14.30 -4.27 -4.59
N ARG A 182 13.72 -3.11 -4.91
CA ARG A 182 14.41 -2.05 -5.67
C ARG A 182 15.67 -1.55 -4.97
N TRP A 183 15.73 -1.61 -3.66
CA TRP A 183 16.91 -1.19 -2.90
C TRP A 183 18.05 -2.21 -3.01
N GLU A 184 17.74 -3.51 -3.17
CA GLU A 184 18.74 -4.57 -3.33
C GLU A 184 19.49 -4.45 -4.67
N GLU A 185 18.85 -3.91 -5.70
CA GLU A 185 19.44 -3.72 -7.04
C GLU A 185 20.22 -2.42 -7.17
N SER A 186 20.19 -1.57 -6.15
CA SER A 186 20.87 -0.27 -6.09
C SER A 186 22.07 -0.31 -5.14
N GLU A 187 22.88 0.76 -5.14
CA GLU A 187 23.94 0.97 -4.14
C GLU A 187 23.36 1.47 -2.78
N ILE A 188 22.10 1.19 -2.51
CA ILE A 188 21.39 1.57 -1.29
C ILE A 188 21.33 0.36 -0.35
N SER A 189 21.61 0.58 0.93
CA SER A 189 21.59 -0.49 1.92
C SER A 189 20.80 -0.08 3.16
N PRO A 190 20.05 -1.02 3.78
CA PRO A 190 19.41 -0.78 5.04
C PRO A 190 20.46 -0.72 6.16
N ILE A 191 20.32 0.25 7.06
CA ILE A 191 21.18 0.37 8.21
C ILE A 191 20.53 -0.31 9.42
N THR A 192 19.29 0.06 9.72
CA THR A 192 18.58 -0.41 10.92
C THR A 192 17.06 -0.38 10.68
N SER A 193 16.36 -1.35 11.26
CA SER A 193 14.90 -1.30 11.35
C SER A 193 14.49 -0.28 12.42
N ILE A 194 13.48 0.53 12.12
CA ILE A 194 12.99 1.59 13.01
C ILE A 194 11.54 1.41 13.45
N GLY A 195 10.82 0.50 12.84
CA GLY A 195 9.44 0.20 13.22
C GLY A 195 8.77 -0.77 12.24
N GLU A 196 7.56 -1.13 12.58
CA GLU A 196 6.65 -1.91 11.74
C GLU A 196 5.23 -1.40 11.94
N THR A 197 4.39 -1.49 10.90
CA THR A 197 2.98 -1.12 10.99
C THR A 197 2.13 -2.15 10.28
N GLU A 198 0.94 -2.37 10.79
CA GLU A 198 -0.08 -3.13 10.07
C GLU A 198 -0.59 -2.35 8.87
N ILE A 199 -0.79 -3.04 7.76
CA ILE A 199 -1.40 -2.49 6.55
C ILE A 199 -2.75 -3.15 6.28
N TYR A 200 -3.65 -2.38 5.72
CA TYR A 200 -5.07 -2.73 5.56
C TYR A 200 -5.52 -2.52 4.11
N PHE A 201 -6.71 -3.01 3.81
CA PHE A 201 -7.48 -2.51 2.69
C PHE A 201 -8.25 -1.27 3.11
N ALA A 202 -8.06 -0.18 2.38
CA ALA A 202 -8.90 1.00 2.46
C ALA A 202 -10.03 0.89 1.44
N ILE A 203 -11.24 1.24 1.83
CA ILE A 203 -12.46 1.10 1.04
C ILE A 203 -13.15 2.45 0.92
N ASN A 204 -13.73 2.72 -0.25
CA ASN A 204 -14.55 3.90 -0.48
C ASN A 204 -15.59 4.06 0.64
N PRO A 205 -15.71 5.26 1.26
CA PRO A 205 -16.59 5.49 2.41
C PRO A 205 -18.08 5.27 2.09
N GLU A 206 -18.48 5.38 0.81
CA GLU A 206 -19.86 5.14 0.36
C GLU A 206 -20.15 3.67 0.04
N ARG A 207 -19.16 2.77 0.23
CA ARG A 207 -19.28 1.34 -0.10
C ARG A 207 -19.11 0.43 1.14
N PRO A 208 -19.93 0.59 2.19
CA PRO A 208 -19.94 -0.32 3.34
C PRO A 208 -20.30 -1.78 2.96
N ASP A 209 -21.02 -1.97 1.85
CA ASP A 209 -21.31 -3.28 1.27
C ASP A 209 -20.04 -4.02 0.85
N ILE A 210 -19.08 -3.31 0.22
CA ILE A 210 -17.78 -3.87 -0.15
C ILE A 210 -16.97 -4.21 1.10
N LYS A 211 -16.95 -3.31 2.10
CA LYS A 211 -16.27 -3.58 3.36
C LYS A 211 -16.80 -4.86 4.03
N GLU A 212 -18.09 -5.02 4.16
CA GLU A 212 -18.70 -6.19 4.80
C GLU A 212 -18.33 -7.49 4.06
N ALA A 213 -18.42 -7.49 2.72
CA ALA A 213 -18.09 -8.65 1.92
C ALA A 213 -16.60 -8.99 1.96
N LEU A 214 -15.72 -7.96 1.93
CA LEU A 214 -14.27 -8.09 2.05
C LEU A 214 -13.90 -8.70 3.41
N ASP A 215 -14.39 -8.14 4.51
CA ASP A 215 -14.11 -8.62 5.86
C ASP A 215 -14.62 -10.06 6.06
N SER A 216 -15.76 -10.40 5.46
CA SER A 216 -16.28 -11.77 5.47
C SER A 216 -15.36 -12.73 4.73
N ALA A 217 -14.85 -12.33 3.56
CA ALA A 217 -13.91 -13.12 2.77
C ALA A 217 -12.57 -13.30 3.52
N MET A 218 -12.02 -12.23 4.09
CA MET A 218 -10.77 -12.28 4.85
C MET A 218 -10.86 -13.22 6.06
N ARG A 219 -11.97 -13.17 6.81
CA ARG A 219 -12.22 -14.11 7.91
C ARG A 219 -12.25 -15.56 7.44
N ARG A 220 -12.92 -15.85 6.33
CA ARG A 220 -13.00 -17.22 5.77
C ARG A 220 -11.64 -17.71 5.27
N ILE A 221 -10.86 -16.85 4.61
CA ILE A 221 -9.49 -17.19 4.19
C ILE A 221 -8.64 -17.57 5.40
N LYS A 222 -8.74 -16.80 6.50
CA LYS A 222 -8.02 -17.09 7.75
C LYS A 222 -8.47 -18.39 8.41
N ASP A 223 -9.77 -18.69 8.38
CA ASP A 223 -10.32 -19.93 8.96
C ASP A 223 -9.91 -21.16 8.15
N ASP A 224 -9.88 -21.04 6.81
CA ASP A 224 -9.51 -22.14 5.90
C ASP A 224 -7.97 -22.34 5.83
N ASN A 225 -7.18 -21.29 6.12
CA ASN A 225 -5.71 -21.30 6.15
C ASN A 225 -5.19 -20.70 7.47
N PRO A 226 -5.21 -21.46 8.58
CA PRO A 226 -4.90 -20.93 9.93
C PRO A 226 -3.42 -20.69 10.23
N PHE A 227 -2.55 -20.46 9.22
CA PHE A 227 -1.10 -20.25 9.40
C PHE A 227 -0.66 -18.88 8.88
#